data_0956e6427aef189debdc6929a56ba503
#
_entry.id   0956e6427aef189debdc6929a56ba503
#
_cell.length_a   1.000
_cell.length_b   1.000
_cell.length_c   1.000
_cell.angle_alpha   90.00
_cell.angle_beta   90.00
_cell.angle_gamma   90.00
#
_symmetry.space_group_name_H-M   'P 1'
#
loop_
_entity.id
_entity.type
_entity.pdbx_description
1 polymer ?
#
loop_
_entity_poly.entity_id
_entity_poly.type
_entity_poly.pdbx_seq_one_letter_code
_entity_poly.pdbx_strand_id
1 'polypeptide(L)'
;GCLVGILPGVIFIFMKISARNYFQKLEQRIQAEASNIDNYLEQRVQILQNVVGLVERAIDLDKDVMKAVAALRSGSVNEGNRSDVNAQVNTAFGRLFPQVEAYPELKAHNAIADAMQQNNYLQREITAARTVYNSRVTQWNTDIFSWPTKMIVAAQQGYTTRIPFTATAETREAARGKFF
;
A
#
# COMPACT_ATOMS: atom_id res chain seq x y z
N GLY A 1 -6.83 47.87 26.77
CA GLY A 1 -7.78 46.79 26.44
C GLY A 1 -7.59 46.09 25.09
N CYS A 2 -7.02 46.80 24.06
CA CYS A 2 -6.88 46.22 22.71
C CYS A 2 -5.81 45.12 22.61
N LEU A 3 -4.75 45.21 23.40
CA LEU A 3 -3.66 44.18 23.38
C LEU A 3 -4.11 42.82 23.89
N VAL A 4 -5.04 42.76 24.84
CA VAL A 4 -5.54 41.51 25.44
C VAL A 4 -6.43 40.75 24.43
N GLY A 5 -7.09 41.42 23.52
CA GLY A 5 -7.90 40.80 22.47
C GLY A 5 -7.10 40.33 21.26
N ILE A 6 -5.93 40.92 20.99
CA ILE A 6 -5.07 40.60 19.85
C ILE A 6 -4.25 39.32 20.11
N LEU A 7 -3.75 39.13 21.33
CA LEU A 7 -2.92 38.01 21.71
C LEU A 7 -3.61 36.64 21.49
N PRO A 8 -4.85 36.38 21.94
CA PRO A 8 -5.54 35.12 21.65
C PRO A 8 -5.75 34.88 20.15
N GLY A 9 -6.05 35.95 19.39
CA GLY A 9 -6.20 35.85 17.95
C GLY A 9 -4.92 35.47 17.22
N VAL A 10 -3.78 36.03 17.62
CA VAL A 10 -2.45 35.70 17.08
C VAL A 10 -2.08 34.27 17.43
N ILE A 11 -2.29 33.84 18.68
CA ILE A 11 -2.03 32.45 19.09
C ILE A 11 -2.87 31.49 18.27
N PHE A 12 -4.15 31.78 18.07
CA PHE A 12 -5.04 30.95 17.26
C PHE A 12 -4.57 30.82 15.81
N ILE A 13 -4.12 31.93 15.20
CA ILE A 13 -3.56 31.93 13.83
C ILE A 13 -2.30 31.07 13.76
N PHE A 14 -1.37 31.21 14.71
CA PHE A 14 -0.18 30.37 14.78
C PHE A 14 -0.51 28.88 14.93
N MET A 15 -1.46 28.54 15.78
CA MET A 15 -1.91 27.14 15.96
C MET A 15 -2.52 26.59 14.67
N LYS A 16 -3.30 27.40 13.96
CA LYS A 16 -3.90 27.02 12.67
C LYS A 16 -2.84 26.78 11.61
N ILE A 17 -1.84 27.65 11.47
CA ILE A 17 -0.73 27.50 10.52
C ILE A 17 0.09 26.27 10.88
N SER A 18 0.41 26.07 12.16
CA SER A 18 1.14 24.91 12.64
C SER A 18 0.42 23.58 12.33
N ALA A 19 -0.90 23.53 12.57
CA ALA A 19 -1.71 22.37 12.24
C ALA A 19 -1.74 22.09 10.74
N ARG A 20 -1.88 23.13 9.93
CA ARG A 20 -1.86 23.01 8.46
C ARG A 20 -0.51 22.46 7.98
N ASN A 21 0.61 22.98 8.48
CA ASN A 21 1.94 22.48 8.14
C ASN A 21 2.13 21.04 8.57
N TYR A 22 1.63 20.67 9.74
CA TYR A 22 1.65 19.30 10.24
C TYR A 22 0.94 18.33 9.30
N PHE A 23 -0.29 18.67 8.87
CA PHE A 23 -1.04 17.84 7.93
C PHE A 23 -0.36 17.74 6.56
N GLN A 24 0.20 18.84 6.06
CA GLN A 24 0.93 18.81 4.78
C GLN A 24 2.14 17.88 4.84
N LYS A 25 2.91 17.93 5.91
CA LYS A 25 4.06 17.03 6.11
C LYS A 25 3.63 15.58 6.24
N LEU A 26 2.57 15.32 7.01
CA LEU A 26 2.04 13.98 7.20
C LEU A 26 1.50 13.41 5.89
N GLU A 27 0.79 14.20 5.11
CA GLU A 27 0.30 13.83 3.78
C GLU A 27 1.44 13.44 2.84
N GLN A 28 2.51 14.25 2.80
CA GLN A 28 3.69 13.97 1.99
C GLN A 28 4.36 12.65 2.41
N ARG A 29 4.46 12.38 3.71
CA ARG A 29 5.01 11.12 4.22
C ARG A 29 4.14 9.93 3.86
N ILE A 30 2.83 10.05 3.95
CA ILE A 30 1.88 9.00 3.54
C ILE A 30 2.04 8.72 2.05
N GLN A 31 2.10 9.74 1.21
CA GLN A 31 2.27 9.58 -0.23
C GLN A 31 3.63 8.97 -0.60
N ALA A 32 4.70 9.34 0.08
CA ALA A 32 6.02 8.78 -0.15
C ALA A 32 6.06 7.28 0.17
N GLU A 33 5.51 6.87 1.30
CA GLU A 33 5.41 5.45 1.67
C GLU A 33 4.49 4.69 0.71
N ALA A 34 3.37 5.29 0.32
CA ALA A 34 2.44 4.70 -0.65
C ALA A 34 3.12 4.47 -2.01
N SER A 35 3.90 5.43 -2.49
CA SER A 35 4.62 5.32 -3.76
C SER A 35 5.67 4.22 -3.70
N ASN A 36 6.37 4.07 -2.59
CA ASN A 36 7.34 2.99 -2.39
C ASN A 36 6.66 1.61 -2.45
N ILE A 37 5.54 1.45 -1.74
CA ILE A 37 4.75 0.21 -1.77
C ILE A 37 4.26 -0.10 -3.17
N ASP A 38 3.73 0.89 -3.88
CA ASP A 38 3.21 0.72 -5.23
C ASP A 38 4.31 0.30 -6.20
N ASN A 39 5.50 0.89 -6.09
CA ASN A 39 6.66 0.49 -6.90
C ASN A 39 7.09 -0.95 -6.61
N TYR A 40 7.12 -1.36 -5.35
CA TYR A 40 7.44 -2.74 -4.98
C TYR A 40 6.39 -3.73 -5.52
N LEU A 41 5.12 -3.39 -5.44
CA LEU A 41 4.05 -4.22 -5.98
C LEU A 41 4.12 -4.34 -7.51
N GLU A 42 4.40 -3.26 -8.22
CA GLU A 42 4.60 -3.29 -9.67
C GLU A 42 5.80 -4.16 -10.06
N GLN A 43 6.91 -4.08 -9.32
CA GLN A 43 8.05 -4.96 -9.52
C GLN A 43 7.70 -6.42 -9.28
N ARG A 44 6.91 -6.73 -8.24
CA ARG A 44 6.44 -8.10 -8.00
C ARG A 44 5.57 -8.63 -9.14
N VAL A 45 4.68 -7.80 -9.67
CA VAL A 45 3.85 -8.17 -10.84
C VAL A 45 4.73 -8.47 -12.05
N GLN A 46 5.75 -7.67 -12.31
CA GLN A 46 6.70 -7.93 -13.40
C GLN A 46 7.48 -9.22 -13.22
N ILE A 47 7.97 -9.47 -12.01
CA ILE A 47 8.67 -10.72 -11.68
C ILE A 47 7.76 -11.92 -11.92
N LEU A 48 6.50 -11.84 -11.46
CA LEU A 48 5.51 -12.89 -11.67
C LEU A 48 5.28 -13.17 -13.15
N GLN A 49 5.09 -12.13 -13.96
CA GLN A 49 4.90 -12.25 -15.40
C GLN A 49 6.11 -12.88 -16.09
N ASN A 50 7.32 -12.49 -15.70
CA ASN A 50 8.55 -13.05 -16.25
C ASN A 50 8.72 -14.53 -15.88
N VAL A 51 8.47 -14.89 -14.63
CA VAL A 51 8.54 -16.29 -14.17
C VAL A 51 7.50 -17.15 -14.88
N VAL A 52 6.27 -16.67 -14.97
CA VAL A 52 5.20 -17.39 -15.70
C VAL A 52 5.57 -17.57 -17.17
N GLY A 53 6.13 -16.57 -17.83
CA GLY A 53 6.61 -16.68 -19.19
C GLY A 53 7.69 -17.74 -19.38
N LEU A 54 8.62 -17.86 -18.44
CA LEU A 54 9.66 -18.90 -18.45
C LEU A 54 9.11 -20.28 -18.16
N VAL A 55 8.23 -20.41 -17.19
CA VAL A 55 7.64 -21.69 -16.76
C VAL A 55 6.66 -22.20 -17.80
N GLU A 56 5.86 -21.34 -18.43
CA GLU A 56 4.91 -21.71 -19.49
C GLU A 56 5.58 -22.38 -20.68
N ARG A 57 6.82 -22.00 -20.99
CA ARG A 57 7.60 -22.64 -22.07
C ARG A 57 8.06 -24.04 -21.75
N ALA A 58 8.16 -24.38 -20.47
CA ALA A 58 8.71 -25.64 -20.00
C ALA A 58 7.63 -26.66 -19.60
N ILE A 59 6.52 -26.20 -19.05
CA ILE A 59 5.42 -27.05 -18.57
C ILE A 59 4.06 -26.39 -18.87
N ASP A 60 3.00 -27.22 -18.88
CA ASP A 60 1.63 -26.71 -18.92
C ASP A 60 1.24 -26.15 -17.54
N LEU A 61 1.04 -24.85 -17.46
CA LEU A 61 0.59 -24.21 -16.26
C LEU A 61 -0.91 -24.36 -16.04
N ASP A 62 -1.29 -24.45 -14.76
CA ASP A 62 -2.67 -24.42 -14.33
C ASP A 62 -3.38 -23.18 -14.87
N LYS A 63 -4.61 -23.37 -15.35
CA LYS A 63 -5.47 -22.29 -15.84
C LYS A 63 -5.73 -21.22 -14.78
N ASP A 64 -5.79 -21.58 -13.51
CA ASP A 64 -6.00 -20.64 -12.40
C ASP A 64 -4.83 -19.68 -12.23
N VAL A 65 -3.59 -20.16 -12.40
CA VAL A 65 -2.38 -19.33 -12.40
C VAL A 65 -2.41 -18.35 -13.57
N MET A 66 -2.74 -18.82 -14.76
CA MET A 66 -2.82 -17.98 -15.95
C MET A 66 -3.88 -16.90 -15.84
N LYS A 67 -5.04 -17.22 -15.27
CA LYS A 67 -6.10 -16.24 -14.99
C LYS A 67 -5.68 -15.20 -13.96
N ALA A 68 -5.02 -15.63 -12.89
CA ALA A 68 -4.52 -14.73 -11.85
C ALA A 68 -3.50 -13.73 -12.40
N VAL A 69 -2.59 -14.19 -13.26
CA VAL A 69 -1.58 -13.34 -13.92
C VAL A 69 -2.23 -12.39 -14.93
N ALA A 70 -3.19 -12.89 -15.71
CA ALA A 70 -3.92 -12.05 -16.69
C ALA A 70 -4.69 -10.91 -16.01
N ALA A 71 -5.29 -11.17 -14.85
CA ALA A 71 -5.99 -10.15 -14.07
C ALA A 71 -5.08 -9.01 -13.61
N LEU A 72 -3.77 -9.29 -13.40
CA LEU A 72 -2.79 -8.30 -12.97
C LEU A 72 -2.21 -7.44 -14.11
N ARG A 73 -2.48 -7.79 -15.37
CA ARG A 73 -1.97 -7.04 -16.53
C ARG A 73 -2.69 -5.72 -16.79
N SER A 74 -3.86 -5.51 -16.22
CA SER A 74 -4.80 -4.49 -16.68
C SER A 74 -4.88 -3.24 -15.81
N GLY A 75 -3.95 -2.97 -14.88
CA GLY A 75 -4.08 -1.76 -14.07
C GLY A 75 -2.82 -1.32 -13.32
N SER A 76 -2.70 -0.02 -13.15
CA SER A 76 -1.71 0.57 -12.25
C SER A 76 -2.13 0.39 -10.80
N VAL A 77 -1.14 0.26 -9.91
CA VAL A 77 -1.38 0.19 -8.47
C VAL A 77 -1.70 1.58 -7.93
N ASN A 78 -2.78 1.69 -7.16
CA ASN A 78 -3.19 2.94 -6.52
C ASN A 78 -3.75 2.68 -5.11
N GLU A 79 -4.15 3.73 -4.41
CA GLU A 79 -4.67 3.62 -3.04
C GLU A 79 -5.91 2.71 -2.96
N GLY A 80 -6.75 2.71 -3.99
CA GLY A 80 -7.99 1.93 -4.02
C GLY A 80 -7.79 0.43 -4.23
N ASN A 81 -6.71 0.01 -4.90
CA ASN A 81 -6.49 -1.39 -5.29
C ASN A 81 -5.22 -2.03 -4.69
N ARG A 82 -4.43 -1.28 -3.94
CA ARG A 82 -3.12 -1.73 -3.41
C ARG A 82 -3.21 -3.05 -2.65
N SER A 83 -4.16 -3.15 -1.73
CA SER A 83 -4.37 -4.37 -0.94
C SER A 83 -4.82 -5.54 -1.78
N ASP A 84 -5.69 -5.29 -2.75
CA ASP A 84 -6.21 -6.32 -3.67
C ASP A 84 -5.09 -6.86 -4.58
N VAL A 85 -4.26 -5.98 -5.14
CA VAL A 85 -3.11 -6.37 -5.96
C VAL A 85 -2.12 -7.19 -5.15
N ASN A 86 -1.82 -6.78 -3.93
CA ASN A 86 -0.93 -7.54 -3.05
C ASN A 86 -1.47 -8.95 -2.75
N ALA A 87 -2.76 -9.07 -2.47
CA ALA A 87 -3.41 -10.37 -2.25
C ALA A 87 -3.40 -11.24 -3.49
N GLN A 88 -3.68 -10.68 -4.66
CA GLN A 88 -3.66 -11.40 -5.94
C GLN A 88 -2.26 -11.90 -6.30
N VAL A 89 -1.24 -11.06 -6.10
CA VAL A 89 0.16 -11.44 -6.33
C VAL A 89 0.57 -12.57 -5.40
N ASN A 90 0.24 -12.48 -4.11
CA ASN A 90 0.52 -13.53 -3.14
C ASN A 90 -0.18 -14.86 -3.51
N THR A 91 -1.41 -14.82 -3.95
CA THR A 91 -2.17 -15.99 -4.39
C THR A 91 -1.53 -16.61 -5.63
N ALA A 92 -1.16 -15.81 -6.62
CA ALA A 92 -0.53 -16.28 -7.85
C ALA A 92 0.82 -16.95 -7.56
N PHE A 93 1.68 -16.36 -6.75
CA PHE A 93 2.94 -16.99 -6.33
C PHE A 93 2.72 -18.24 -5.51
N GLY A 94 1.73 -18.25 -4.61
CA GLY A 94 1.38 -19.42 -3.80
C GLY A 94 0.92 -20.63 -4.64
N ARG A 95 0.33 -20.40 -5.81
CA ARG A 95 -0.03 -21.47 -6.76
C ARG A 95 1.11 -21.85 -7.68
N LEU A 96 1.96 -20.88 -8.05
CA LEU A 96 3.07 -21.09 -8.97
C LEU A 96 4.22 -21.86 -8.32
N PHE A 97 4.60 -21.56 -7.09
CA PHE A 97 5.74 -22.15 -6.41
C PHE A 97 5.67 -23.68 -6.29
N PRO A 98 4.56 -24.31 -5.88
CA PRO A 98 4.47 -25.77 -5.85
C PRO A 98 4.68 -26.41 -7.21
N GLN A 99 4.25 -25.77 -8.29
CA GLN A 99 4.46 -26.28 -9.65
C GLN A 99 5.94 -26.21 -10.06
N VAL A 100 6.62 -25.12 -9.70
CA VAL A 100 8.07 -24.98 -9.93
C VAL A 100 8.86 -25.99 -9.10
N GLU A 101 8.49 -26.19 -7.85
CA GLU A 101 9.15 -27.17 -6.96
C GLU A 101 8.99 -28.61 -7.42
N ALA A 102 7.89 -28.94 -8.09
CA ALA A 102 7.67 -30.26 -8.66
C ALA A 102 8.61 -30.61 -9.82
N TYR A 103 9.25 -29.60 -10.41
CA TYR A 103 10.18 -29.77 -11.52
C TYR A 103 11.58 -29.25 -11.13
N PRO A 104 12.51 -30.16 -10.75
CA PRO A 104 13.86 -29.78 -10.32
C PRO A 104 14.64 -28.96 -11.34
N GLU A 105 14.38 -29.16 -12.63
CA GLU A 105 15.01 -28.42 -13.73
C GLU A 105 14.64 -26.93 -13.69
N LEU A 106 13.39 -26.62 -13.41
CA LEU A 106 12.93 -25.24 -13.29
C LEU A 106 13.49 -24.58 -12.02
N LYS A 107 13.54 -25.32 -10.92
CA LYS A 107 14.09 -24.82 -9.65
C LYS A 107 15.58 -24.48 -9.76
N ALA A 108 16.31 -25.22 -10.58
CA ALA A 108 17.74 -25.00 -10.83
C ALA A 108 18.01 -23.90 -11.86
N HIS A 109 16.99 -23.40 -12.57
CA HIS A 109 17.15 -22.35 -13.56
C HIS A 109 17.50 -21.01 -12.87
N ASN A 110 18.63 -20.41 -13.25
CA ASN A 110 19.14 -19.21 -12.58
C ASN A 110 18.16 -18.05 -12.60
N ALA A 111 17.50 -17.81 -13.72
CA ALA A 111 16.54 -16.71 -13.84
C ALA A 111 15.33 -16.90 -12.91
N ILE A 112 14.87 -18.13 -12.73
CA ILE A 112 13.75 -18.45 -11.83
C ILE A 112 14.20 -18.32 -10.38
N ALA A 113 15.38 -18.84 -10.03
CA ALA A 113 15.94 -18.73 -8.69
C ALA A 113 16.15 -17.26 -8.28
N ASP A 114 16.71 -16.45 -9.17
CA ASP A 114 16.91 -15.01 -8.94
C ASP A 114 15.58 -14.26 -8.77
N ALA A 115 14.58 -14.58 -9.59
CA ALA A 115 13.25 -14.01 -9.50
C ALA A 115 12.58 -14.34 -8.17
N MET A 116 12.73 -15.57 -7.69
CA MET A 116 12.20 -15.99 -6.39
C MET A 116 12.86 -15.24 -5.23
N GLN A 117 14.19 -15.05 -5.29
CA GLN A 117 14.92 -14.27 -4.29
C GLN A 117 14.48 -12.79 -4.29
N GLN A 118 14.34 -12.19 -5.45
CA GLN A 118 13.86 -10.82 -5.60
C GLN A 118 12.42 -10.66 -5.07
N ASN A 119 11.55 -11.62 -5.37
CA ASN A 119 10.19 -11.63 -4.84
C ASN A 119 10.17 -11.68 -3.31
N ASN A 120 10.99 -12.54 -2.70
CA ASN A 120 11.10 -12.63 -1.25
C ASN A 120 11.62 -11.34 -0.63
N TYR A 121 12.61 -10.71 -1.26
CA TYR A 121 13.11 -9.40 -0.84
C TYR A 121 12.03 -8.33 -0.89
N LEU A 122 11.32 -8.22 -2.01
CA LEU A 122 10.25 -7.24 -2.18
C LEU A 122 9.09 -7.47 -1.21
N GLN A 123 8.76 -8.73 -0.93
CA GLN A 123 7.72 -9.07 0.05
C GLN A 123 8.08 -8.58 1.46
N ARG A 124 9.34 -8.73 1.86
CA ARG A 124 9.83 -8.21 3.13
C ARG A 124 9.81 -6.68 3.18
N GLU A 125 10.22 -6.04 2.09
CA GLU A 125 10.18 -4.56 1.97
C GLU A 125 8.76 -4.03 2.02
N ILE A 126 7.82 -4.69 1.35
CA ILE A 126 6.39 -4.33 1.40
C ILE A 126 5.85 -4.49 2.82
N THR A 127 6.18 -5.56 3.52
CA THR A 127 5.73 -5.79 4.90
C THR A 127 6.24 -4.69 5.84
N ALA A 128 7.51 -4.30 5.72
CA ALA A 128 8.09 -3.23 6.51
C ALA A 128 7.45 -1.86 6.18
N ALA A 129 7.32 -1.54 4.90
CA ALA A 129 6.71 -0.30 4.45
C ALA A 129 5.22 -0.21 4.81
N ARG A 130 4.52 -1.33 4.78
CA ARG A 130 3.12 -1.43 5.21
C ARG A 130 2.95 -1.01 6.67
N THR A 131 3.83 -1.45 7.56
CA THR A 131 3.77 -1.08 8.97
C THR A 131 3.90 0.43 9.14
N VAL A 132 4.87 1.05 8.47
CA VAL A 132 5.07 2.50 8.51
C VAL A 132 3.89 3.25 7.90
N TYR A 133 3.42 2.81 6.73
CA TYR A 133 2.27 3.41 6.05
C TYR A 133 1.01 3.37 6.93
N ASN A 134 0.68 2.23 7.49
CA ASN A 134 -0.50 2.07 8.35
C ASN A 134 -0.40 2.91 9.63
N SER A 135 0.79 3.04 10.20
CA SER A 135 1.03 3.93 11.34
C SER A 135 0.75 5.38 10.98
N ARG A 136 1.21 5.84 9.81
CA ARG A 136 0.95 7.21 9.32
C ARG A 136 -0.52 7.44 9.03
N VAL A 137 -1.20 6.48 8.41
CA VAL A 137 -2.64 6.56 8.13
C VAL A 137 -3.44 6.61 9.44
N THR A 138 -3.09 5.79 10.42
CA THR A 138 -3.73 5.83 11.75
C THR A 138 -3.55 7.20 12.41
N GLN A 139 -2.35 7.76 12.34
CA GLN A 139 -2.07 9.10 12.85
C GLN A 139 -2.91 10.16 12.15
N TRP A 140 -3.01 10.10 10.81
CA TRP A 140 -3.86 10.99 10.03
C TRP A 140 -5.32 10.90 10.47
N ASN A 141 -5.87 9.69 10.50
CA ASN A 141 -7.27 9.45 10.85
C ASN A 141 -7.59 9.89 12.28
N THR A 142 -6.63 9.80 13.19
CA THR A 142 -6.78 10.31 14.56
C THR A 142 -6.73 11.84 14.60
N ASP A 143 -5.78 12.43 13.90
CA ASP A 143 -5.49 13.86 13.99
C ASP A 143 -6.55 14.73 13.31
N ILE A 144 -7.22 14.26 12.27
CA ILE A 144 -8.31 15.04 11.64
C ILE A 144 -9.50 15.23 12.58
N PHE A 145 -9.61 14.43 13.63
CA PHE A 145 -10.63 14.57 14.68
C PHE A 145 -10.09 15.17 15.97
N SER A 146 -8.82 15.58 16.03
CA SER A 146 -8.25 16.16 17.23
C SER A 146 -8.74 17.59 17.45
N TRP A 147 -9.32 17.80 18.61
CA TRP A 147 -9.82 19.10 19.07
C TRP A 147 -8.69 19.97 19.62
N PRO A 148 -8.78 21.31 19.49
CA PRO A 148 -9.76 22.04 18.66
C PRO A 148 -9.23 22.40 17.26
N THR A 149 -7.92 22.58 17.10
CA THR A 149 -7.29 23.19 15.92
C THR A 149 -7.16 22.26 14.74
N LYS A 150 -6.74 21.02 14.99
CA LYS A 150 -6.54 20.05 13.91
C LYS A 150 -7.85 19.66 13.24
N MET A 151 -8.91 19.50 14.03
CA MET A 151 -10.25 19.21 13.49
C MET A 151 -10.78 20.36 12.63
N ILE A 152 -10.59 21.61 13.05
CA ILE A 152 -11.01 22.79 12.29
C ILE A 152 -10.26 22.86 10.95
N VAL A 153 -8.94 22.70 10.98
CA VAL A 153 -8.12 22.72 9.76
C VAL A 153 -8.49 21.58 8.83
N ALA A 154 -8.71 20.37 9.36
CA ALA A 154 -9.14 19.24 8.57
C ALA A 154 -10.47 19.51 7.86
N ALA A 155 -11.45 20.06 8.58
CA ALA A 155 -12.74 20.42 8.01
C ALA A 155 -12.63 21.50 6.93
N GLN A 156 -11.81 22.53 7.14
CA GLN A 156 -11.60 23.61 6.18
C GLN A 156 -10.89 23.16 4.91
N GLN A 157 -9.96 22.22 5.02
CA GLN A 157 -9.22 21.67 3.88
C GLN A 157 -9.93 20.49 3.22
N GLY A 158 -11.06 20.04 3.76
CA GLY A 158 -11.79 18.91 3.24
C GLY A 158 -11.08 17.56 3.47
N TYR A 159 -10.25 17.47 4.50
CA TYR A 159 -9.54 16.23 4.83
C TYR A 159 -10.49 15.16 5.36
N THR A 160 -10.35 13.96 4.84
CA THR A 160 -11.15 12.80 5.23
C THR A 160 -10.25 11.68 5.70
N THR A 161 -10.86 10.65 6.31
CA THR A 161 -10.14 9.45 6.71
C THR A 161 -9.53 8.74 5.50
N ARG A 162 -8.37 8.10 5.71
CA ARG A 162 -7.66 7.35 4.68
C ARG A 162 -7.81 5.86 4.91
N ILE A 163 -7.69 5.09 3.83
CA ILE A 163 -7.83 3.65 3.86
C ILE A 163 -6.48 3.05 4.27
N PRO A 164 -6.40 2.26 5.38
CA PRO A 164 -5.17 1.57 5.73
C PRO A 164 -4.85 0.45 4.72
N PHE A 165 -3.58 0.11 4.61
CA PHE A 165 -3.14 -1.03 3.82
C PHE A 165 -3.42 -2.33 4.56
N THR A 166 -4.29 -3.17 4.01
CA THR A 166 -4.66 -4.45 4.58
C THR A 166 -4.18 -5.62 3.71
N ALA A 167 -4.03 -6.80 4.32
CA ALA A 167 -3.56 -7.98 3.62
C ALA A 167 -4.63 -8.66 2.77
N THR A 168 -5.91 -8.45 3.07
CA THR A 168 -7.04 -9.11 2.40
C THR A 168 -8.15 -8.14 2.07
N ALA A 169 -8.91 -8.44 1.00
CA ALA A 169 -10.09 -7.67 0.61
C ALA A 169 -11.19 -7.69 1.69
N GLU A 170 -11.38 -8.83 2.35
CA GLU A 170 -12.35 -8.98 3.44
C GLU A 170 -12.05 -8.05 4.62
N THR A 171 -10.78 -7.98 5.02
CA THR A 171 -10.33 -7.08 6.08
C THR A 171 -10.56 -5.61 5.70
N ARG A 172 -10.37 -5.29 4.43
CA ARG A 172 -10.61 -3.96 3.89
C ARG A 172 -12.09 -3.58 3.93
N GLU A 173 -13.00 -4.49 3.55
CA GLU A 173 -14.43 -4.26 3.62
C GLU A 173 -14.91 -4.11 5.06
N ALA A 174 -14.41 -4.94 5.97
CA ALA A 174 -14.70 -4.83 7.40
C ALA A 174 -14.26 -3.48 7.97
N ALA A 175 -13.08 -2.99 7.56
CA ALA A 175 -12.59 -1.68 7.95
C ALA A 175 -13.46 -0.53 7.41
N ARG A 176 -13.93 -0.64 6.17
CA ARG A 176 -14.88 0.33 5.60
C ARG A 176 -16.21 0.35 6.35
N GLY A 177 -16.74 -0.80 6.73
CA GLY A 177 -17.98 -0.91 7.48
C GLY A 177 -17.95 -0.26 8.87
N LYS A 178 -16.77 -0.09 9.45
CA LYS A 178 -16.60 0.55 10.77
C LYS A 178 -16.57 2.08 10.72
N PHE A 179 -16.36 2.68 9.56
CA PHE A 179 -16.26 4.13 9.40
C PHE A 179 -17.53 4.78 8.84
N PHE A 180 -18.52 3.98 8.53
CA PHE A 180 -19.81 4.46 8.01
C PHE A 180 -20.98 4.07 8.91
#